data_0ef2ff630f6be4b072d85d76f99462a2
#
_entry.id   0ef2ff630f6be4b072d85d76f99462a2
#
_cell.length_a   1.000
_cell.length_b   1.000
_cell.length_c   1.000
_cell.angle_alpha   90.00
_cell.angle_beta   90.00
_cell.angle_gamma   90.00
#
_symmetry.space_group_name_H-M   'P 1'
#
loop_
_entity.id
_entity.type
_entity.pdbx_description
1 polymer ?
#
loop_
_entity_poly.entity_id
_entity_poly.type
_entity_poly.pdbx_seq_one_letter_code
_entity_poly.pdbx_strand_id
1 'polypeptide(L)'
;LLAVQLIFENIYTAYEEGSSVEARRNMLHAPFYAGCAFTKSYVGYVHAIAHSLGGEYNVPHGFANAVILPMMLEAYGEKIHKKLARLAAAAGLADPDTPDYDSAKRFIQAIKDMKKHFGIGDRIPQIRETDIPKLAHYADKEANPLYPVPVLMNAAELEPFYYRLMDTGENDEDKEVQERRD
;
A
#
# COMPACT_ATOMS: atom_id res chain seq x y z
N LEU A 1 6.45 12.24 -8.14
CA LEU A 1 5.22 12.51 -8.89
C LEU A 1 5.22 11.77 -10.23
N LEU A 2 6.26 11.93 -11.06
CA LEU A 2 6.32 11.33 -12.40
C LEU A 2 6.10 9.80 -12.38
N ALA A 3 6.66 9.08 -11.42
CA ALA A 3 6.44 7.65 -11.28
C ALA A 3 4.95 7.30 -11.10
N VAL A 4 4.26 8.05 -10.25
CA VAL A 4 2.82 7.84 -10.00
C VAL A 4 2.01 8.16 -11.26
N GLN A 5 2.31 9.24 -11.94
CA GLN A 5 1.67 9.59 -13.21
C GLN A 5 1.80 8.46 -14.22
N LEU A 6 3.02 7.99 -14.47
CA LEU A 6 3.27 6.90 -15.43
C LEU A 6 2.55 5.60 -15.05
N ILE A 7 2.46 5.28 -13.75
CA ILE A 7 1.74 4.10 -13.30
C ILE A 7 0.24 4.23 -13.63
N PHE A 8 -0.39 5.34 -13.22
CA PHE A 8 -1.82 5.52 -13.41
C PHE A 8 -2.23 5.62 -14.89
N GLU A 9 -1.37 6.18 -15.73
CA GLU A 9 -1.61 6.28 -17.17
C GLU A 9 -1.43 4.95 -17.92
N ASN A 10 -0.62 4.00 -17.40
CA ASN A 10 -0.15 2.88 -18.21
C ASN A 10 -0.41 1.49 -17.62
N ILE A 11 -0.69 1.34 -16.32
CA ILE A 11 -0.70 0.03 -15.66
C ILE A 11 -1.80 -0.89 -16.21
N TYR A 12 -2.99 -0.37 -16.47
CA TYR A 12 -4.10 -1.14 -17.03
C TYR A 12 -3.77 -1.62 -18.46
N THR A 13 -3.33 -0.70 -19.32
CA THR A 13 -2.90 -1.05 -20.68
C THR A 13 -1.77 -2.05 -20.68
N ALA A 14 -0.77 -1.88 -19.82
CA ALA A 14 0.36 -2.81 -19.74
C ALA A 14 -0.05 -4.21 -19.27
N TYR A 15 -1.10 -4.31 -18.45
CA TYR A 15 -1.66 -5.57 -17.97
C TYR A 15 -2.56 -6.25 -19.01
N GLU A 16 -3.49 -5.51 -19.60
CA GLU A 16 -4.51 -6.02 -20.52
C GLU A 16 -3.97 -6.22 -21.94
N GLU A 17 -3.06 -5.34 -22.38
CA GLU A 17 -2.45 -5.34 -23.70
C GLU A 17 -0.94 -5.57 -23.61
N GLY A 18 -0.52 -6.78 -23.24
CA GLY A 18 0.90 -7.12 -23.04
C GLY A 18 1.81 -6.85 -24.25
N SER A 19 1.26 -6.62 -25.45
CA SER A 19 1.97 -6.21 -26.67
C SER A 19 2.21 -4.69 -26.77
N SER A 20 1.56 -3.86 -25.94
CA SER A 20 1.77 -2.41 -25.95
C SER A 20 3.17 -2.04 -25.47
N VAL A 21 4.09 -1.84 -26.41
CA VAL A 21 5.49 -1.48 -26.13
C VAL A 21 5.59 -0.18 -25.35
N GLU A 22 4.73 0.78 -25.64
CA GLU A 22 4.74 2.08 -24.97
C GLU A 22 4.35 1.95 -23.51
N ALA A 23 3.22 1.31 -23.19
CA ALA A 23 2.77 1.11 -21.82
C ALA A 23 3.82 0.30 -21.01
N ARG A 24 4.35 -0.76 -21.59
CA ARG A 24 5.41 -1.57 -20.95
C ARG A 24 6.69 -0.77 -20.68
N ARG A 25 7.13 0.06 -21.62
CA ARG A 25 8.27 0.97 -21.43
C ARG A 25 8.02 1.95 -20.30
N ASN A 26 6.84 2.57 -20.26
CA ASN A 26 6.48 3.52 -19.22
C ASN A 26 6.41 2.85 -17.84
N MET A 27 5.91 1.61 -17.78
CA MET A 27 5.92 0.79 -16.56
C MET A 27 7.32 0.31 -16.14
N LEU A 28 8.33 0.29 -17.02
CA LEU A 28 9.74 0.09 -16.66
C LEU A 28 10.39 1.37 -16.12
N HIS A 29 10.01 2.53 -16.66
CA HIS A 29 10.54 3.80 -16.20
C HIS A 29 9.97 4.21 -14.83
N ALA A 30 8.71 3.90 -14.55
CA ALA A 30 8.05 4.28 -13.30
C ALA A 30 8.79 3.78 -12.04
N PRO A 31 9.13 2.49 -11.87
CA PRO A 31 9.88 2.02 -10.71
C PRO A 31 11.31 2.57 -10.68
N PHE A 32 11.93 2.88 -11.82
CA PHE A 32 13.22 3.56 -11.85
C PHE A 32 13.13 4.95 -11.22
N TYR A 33 12.15 5.76 -11.61
CA TYR A 33 11.94 7.09 -11.01
C TYR A 33 11.54 7.01 -9.54
N ALA A 34 10.72 6.03 -9.16
CA ALA A 34 10.40 5.76 -7.76
C ALA A 34 11.68 5.41 -6.98
N GLY A 35 12.53 4.54 -7.52
CA GLY A 35 13.81 4.17 -6.95
C GLY A 35 14.73 5.36 -6.71
N CYS A 36 14.86 6.25 -7.70
CA CYS A 36 15.62 7.50 -7.56
C CYS A 36 15.07 8.37 -6.42
N ALA A 37 13.75 8.40 -6.21
CA ALA A 37 13.13 9.19 -5.15
C ALA A 37 13.42 8.59 -3.78
N PHE A 38 13.16 7.30 -3.55
CA PHE A 38 13.31 6.69 -2.23
C PHE A 38 14.77 6.39 -1.85
N THR A 39 15.71 6.37 -2.79
CA THR A 39 17.15 6.32 -2.47
C THR A 39 17.57 7.46 -1.55
N LYS A 40 16.90 8.62 -1.63
CA LYS A 40 17.18 9.79 -0.79
C LYS A 40 16.24 9.92 0.42
N SER A 41 15.02 9.40 0.31
CA SER A 41 13.96 9.59 1.30
C SER A 41 13.64 8.34 2.10
N TYR A 42 14.33 7.25 1.83
CA TYR A 42 14.07 5.92 2.39
C TYR A 42 12.64 5.43 2.09
N VAL A 43 12.26 4.34 2.71
CA VAL A 43 10.92 3.72 2.66
C VAL A 43 10.20 3.93 4.00
N GLY A 44 9.19 3.13 4.32
CA GLY A 44 8.42 3.27 5.55
C GLY A 44 7.87 1.93 6.03
N TYR A 45 6.87 1.96 6.93
CA TYR A 45 6.29 0.75 7.52
C TYR A 45 5.67 -0.22 6.52
N VAL A 46 5.20 0.25 5.35
CA VAL A 46 4.76 -0.65 4.28
C VAL A 46 5.86 -1.64 3.92
N HIS A 47 7.07 -1.15 3.71
CA HIS A 47 8.22 -2.00 3.38
C HIS A 47 8.71 -2.81 4.58
N ALA A 48 8.78 -2.22 5.77
CA ALA A 48 9.23 -2.93 6.97
C ALA A 48 8.32 -4.14 7.29
N ILE A 49 7.00 -3.98 7.18
CA ILE A 49 6.04 -5.07 7.32
C ILE A 49 6.20 -6.08 6.18
N ALA A 50 6.32 -5.61 4.92
CA ALA A 50 6.50 -6.50 3.77
C ALA A 50 7.81 -7.31 3.86
N HIS A 51 8.90 -6.73 4.38
CA HIS A 51 10.17 -7.42 4.57
C HIS A 51 10.08 -8.49 5.66
N SER A 52 9.42 -8.21 6.78
CA SER A 52 9.21 -9.21 7.83
C SER A 52 8.41 -10.42 7.31
N LEU A 53 7.37 -10.18 6.52
CA LEU A 53 6.56 -11.23 5.89
C LEU A 53 7.32 -11.98 4.79
N GLY A 54 8.12 -11.27 4.01
CA GLY A 54 8.99 -11.88 3.00
C GLY A 54 10.04 -12.78 3.62
N GLY A 55 10.66 -12.34 4.71
CA GLY A 55 11.69 -13.10 5.43
C GLY A 55 11.14 -14.33 6.13
N GLU A 56 9.94 -14.27 6.72
CA GLU A 56 9.35 -15.37 7.47
C GLU A 56 8.62 -16.39 6.57
N TYR A 57 7.85 -15.89 5.58
CA TYR A 57 6.93 -16.74 4.81
C TYR A 57 7.20 -16.76 3.31
N ASN A 58 8.28 -16.10 2.87
CA ASN A 58 8.60 -15.95 1.46
C ASN A 58 7.46 -15.31 0.63
N VAL A 59 6.70 -14.40 1.26
CA VAL A 59 5.65 -13.63 0.56
C VAL A 59 6.29 -12.75 -0.50
N PRO A 60 5.82 -12.76 -1.75
CA PRO A 60 6.38 -11.92 -2.80
C PRO A 60 6.32 -10.43 -2.42
N HIS A 61 7.46 -9.75 -2.49
CA HIS A 61 7.62 -8.37 -2.01
C HIS A 61 6.59 -7.39 -2.59
N GLY A 62 6.40 -7.41 -3.91
CA GLY A 62 5.44 -6.52 -4.57
C GLY A 62 4.00 -6.80 -4.14
N PHE A 63 3.63 -8.06 -3.96
CA PHE A 63 2.31 -8.45 -3.45
C PHE A 63 2.10 -7.94 -2.03
N ALA A 64 3.04 -8.19 -1.12
CA ALA A 64 2.94 -7.72 0.26
C ALA A 64 2.79 -6.20 0.33
N ASN A 65 3.62 -5.44 -0.41
CA ASN A 65 3.49 -3.99 -0.47
C ASN A 65 2.12 -3.54 -0.99
N ALA A 66 1.59 -4.17 -2.04
CA ALA A 66 0.29 -3.81 -2.60
C ALA A 66 -0.85 -4.03 -1.59
N VAL A 67 -0.81 -5.13 -0.83
CA VAL A 67 -1.82 -5.44 0.19
C VAL A 67 -1.75 -4.46 1.37
N ILE A 68 -0.54 -4.14 1.85
CA ILE A 68 -0.32 -3.31 3.03
C ILE A 68 -0.58 -1.82 2.76
N LEU A 69 -0.26 -1.34 1.57
CA LEU A 69 -0.20 0.09 1.25
C LEU A 69 -1.49 0.85 1.59
N PRO A 70 -2.70 0.48 1.13
CA PRO A 70 -3.90 1.25 1.41
C PRO A 70 -4.18 1.40 2.91
N MET A 71 -4.03 0.31 3.65
CA MET A 71 -4.25 0.26 5.09
C MET A 71 -3.29 1.18 5.86
N MET A 72 -2.02 1.20 5.46
CA MET A 72 -1.01 2.07 6.09
C MET A 72 -1.26 3.54 5.76
N LEU A 73 -1.68 3.87 4.53
CA LEU A 73 -2.04 5.24 4.15
C LEU A 73 -3.24 5.74 4.96
N GLU A 74 -4.25 4.89 5.19
CA GLU A 74 -5.38 5.22 6.05
C GLU A 74 -4.96 5.47 7.50
N ALA A 75 -4.06 4.64 8.03
CA ALA A 75 -3.57 4.78 9.40
C ALA A 75 -2.77 6.07 9.65
N TYR A 76 -2.07 6.56 8.66
CA TYR A 76 -1.37 7.85 8.77
C TYR A 76 -2.32 9.06 8.81
N GLY A 77 -3.54 8.93 8.28
CA GLY A 77 -4.60 9.92 8.35
C GLY A 77 -4.18 11.31 7.87
N GLU A 78 -4.58 12.33 8.61
CA GLU A 78 -4.35 13.74 8.27
C GLU A 78 -2.87 14.12 8.05
N LYS A 79 -1.95 13.38 8.67
CA LYS A 79 -0.51 13.66 8.57
C LYS A 79 0.02 13.59 7.13
N ILE A 80 -0.70 12.89 6.25
CA ILE A 80 -0.27 12.70 4.85
C ILE A 80 -1.25 13.27 3.82
N HIS A 81 -2.42 13.82 4.20
CA HIS A 81 -3.43 14.27 3.24
C HIS A 81 -2.84 15.22 2.18
N LYS A 82 -2.07 16.23 2.59
CA LYS A 82 -1.41 17.16 1.66
C LYS A 82 -0.44 16.48 0.68
N LYS A 83 0.27 15.44 1.14
CA LYS A 83 1.18 14.67 0.27
C LYS A 83 0.39 13.81 -0.70
N LEU A 84 -0.68 13.15 -0.23
CA LEU A 84 -1.55 12.34 -1.07
C LEU A 84 -2.32 13.18 -2.09
N ALA A 85 -2.75 14.40 -1.73
CA ALA A 85 -3.38 15.32 -2.68
C ALA A 85 -2.47 15.64 -3.87
N ARG A 86 -1.18 15.85 -3.63
CA ARG A 86 -0.19 16.03 -4.71
C ARG A 86 -0.02 14.79 -5.59
N LEU A 87 -0.13 13.60 -5.00
CA LEU A 87 -0.09 12.34 -5.76
C LEU A 87 -1.38 12.13 -6.54
N ALA A 88 -2.54 12.47 -5.95
CA ALA A 88 -3.83 12.42 -6.61
C ALA A 88 -3.87 13.33 -7.86
N ALA A 89 -3.37 14.56 -7.74
CA ALA A 89 -3.25 15.47 -8.87
C ALA A 89 -2.32 14.91 -9.96
N ALA A 90 -1.18 14.34 -9.58
CA ALA A 90 -0.25 13.72 -10.54
C ALA A 90 -0.85 12.48 -11.22
N ALA A 91 -1.75 11.77 -10.54
CA ALA A 91 -2.50 10.62 -11.07
C ALA A 91 -3.74 11.01 -11.90
N GLY A 92 -4.06 12.30 -12.02
CA GLY A 92 -5.28 12.77 -12.70
C GLY A 92 -6.57 12.49 -11.94
N LEU A 93 -6.51 12.27 -10.61
CA LEU A 93 -7.65 11.91 -9.76
C LEU A 93 -8.29 13.09 -9.05
N ALA A 94 -7.65 14.24 -9.06
CA ALA A 94 -8.12 15.44 -8.37
C ALA A 94 -7.68 16.70 -9.10
N ASP A 95 -8.56 17.67 -9.13
CA ASP A 95 -8.27 19.02 -9.64
C ASP A 95 -7.56 19.88 -8.58
N PRO A 96 -6.89 20.99 -8.97
CA PRO A 96 -6.16 21.85 -8.05
C PRO A 96 -7.02 22.42 -6.90
N ASP A 97 -8.32 22.60 -7.12
CA ASP A 97 -9.25 23.16 -6.14
C ASP A 97 -9.91 22.08 -5.25
N THR A 98 -9.61 20.80 -5.47
CA THR A 98 -10.14 19.72 -4.62
C THR A 98 -9.46 19.74 -3.25
N PRO A 99 -10.22 19.75 -2.12
CA PRO A 99 -9.65 19.71 -0.79
C PRO A 99 -8.66 18.56 -0.58
N ASP A 100 -7.60 18.78 0.20
CA ASP A 100 -6.55 17.79 0.46
C ASP A 100 -7.10 16.46 0.98
N TYR A 101 -8.10 16.51 1.88
CA TYR A 101 -8.78 15.33 2.41
C TYR A 101 -9.46 14.50 1.31
N ASP A 102 -10.26 15.16 0.45
CA ASP A 102 -10.99 14.48 -0.61
C ASP A 102 -10.05 13.91 -1.67
N SER A 103 -9.00 14.66 -2.01
CA SER A 103 -7.94 14.22 -2.92
C SER A 103 -7.22 12.99 -2.37
N ALA A 104 -6.87 13.00 -1.07
CA ALA A 104 -6.23 11.87 -0.40
C ALA A 104 -7.12 10.62 -0.41
N LYS A 105 -8.40 10.80 -0.10
CA LYS A 105 -9.39 9.72 -0.12
C LYS A 105 -9.55 9.12 -1.52
N ARG A 106 -9.64 9.96 -2.56
CA ARG A 106 -9.69 9.49 -3.96
C ARG A 106 -8.46 8.69 -4.34
N PHE A 107 -7.27 9.14 -3.93
CA PHE A 107 -6.03 8.44 -4.22
C PHE A 107 -5.96 7.06 -3.55
N ILE A 108 -6.32 6.96 -2.27
CA ILE A 108 -6.38 5.68 -1.55
C ILE A 108 -7.42 4.75 -2.19
N GLN A 109 -8.59 5.28 -2.53
CA GLN A 109 -9.63 4.49 -3.19
C GLN A 109 -9.17 3.95 -4.54
N ALA A 110 -8.52 4.78 -5.36
CA ALA A 110 -7.98 4.34 -6.65
C ALA A 110 -6.96 3.21 -6.52
N ILE A 111 -6.12 3.21 -5.46
CA ILE A 111 -5.22 2.09 -5.17
C ILE A 111 -6.02 0.81 -4.82
N LYS A 112 -7.09 0.92 -4.02
CA LYS A 112 -7.96 -0.21 -3.68
C LYS A 112 -8.65 -0.78 -4.92
N ASP A 113 -9.17 0.10 -5.78
CA ASP A 113 -9.83 -0.30 -7.02
C ASP A 113 -8.85 -1.00 -7.98
N MET A 114 -7.63 -0.47 -8.08
CA MET A 114 -6.54 -1.09 -8.84
C MET A 114 -6.20 -2.48 -8.33
N LYS A 115 -6.06 -2.66 -7.01
CA LYS A 115 -5.86 -3.97 -6.39
C LYS A 115 -6.97 -4.94 -6.76
N LYS A 116 -8.23 -4.52 -6.63
CA LYS A 116 -9.39 -5.33 -6.97
C LYS A 116 -9.38 -5.74 -8.44
N HIS A 117 -9.07 -4.80 -9.34
CA HIS A 117 -8.97 -5.07 -10.79
C HIS A 117 -7.92 -6.15 -11.11
N PHE A 118 -6.78 -6.13 -10.43
CA PHE A 118 -5.69 -7.11 -10.63
C PHE A 118 -5.85 -8.39 -9.79
N GLY A 119 -6.97 -8.58 -9.09
CA GLY A 119 -7.21 -9.75 -8.27
C GLY A 119 -6.31 -9.85 -7.03
N ILE A 120 -5.77 -8.71 -6.55
CA ILE A 120 -4.97 -8.65 -5.34
C ILE A 120 -5.92 -8.47 -4.14
N GLY A 121 -6.02 -9.51 -3.31
CA GLY A 121 -6.84 -9.49 -2.10
C GLY A 121 -6.31 -8.58 -0.99
N ASP A 122 -7.03 -8.56 0.14
CA ASP A 122 -6.68 -7.76 1.31
C ASP A 122 -5.99 -8.56 2.43
N ARG A 123 -5.76 -9.84 2.21
CA ARG A 123 -5.22 -10.79 3.19
C ARG A 123 -3.94 -11.45 2.70
N ILE A 124 -3.15 -11.91 3.66
CA ILE A 124 -1.92 -12.69 3.46
C ILE A 124 -2.07 -13.99 4.26
N PRO A 125 -2.56 -15.09 3.64
CA PRO A 125 -2.97 -16.30 4.33
C PRO A 125 -1.86 -17.01 5.10
N GLN A 126 -0.59 -16.71 4.79
CA GLN A 126 0.56 -17.33 5.44
C GLN A 126 0.78 -16.86 6.88
N ILE A 127 0.19 -15.72 7.28
CA ILE A 127 0.40 -15.15 8.62
C ILE A 127 -0.20 -16.04 9.69
N ARG A 128 0.63 -16.43 10.66
CA ARG A 128 0.20 -17.16 11.85
C ARG A 128 0.16 -16.18 13.03
N GLU A 129 -0.90 -16.24 13.81
CA GLU A 129 -1.10 -15.37 14.96
C GLU A 129 0.08 -15.41 15.94
N THR A 130 0.63 -16.60 16.19
CA THR A 130 1.78 -16.81 17.09
C THR A 130 3.04 -16.08 16.67
N ASP A 131 3.17 -15.72 15.40
CA ASP A 131 4.37 -15.08 14.86
C ASP A 131 4.25 -13.54 14.85
N ILE A 132 3.03 -12.99 15.04
CA ILE A 132 2.76 -11.55 14.93
C ILE A 132 3.67 -10.71 15.83
N PRO A 133 3.88 -11.02 17.12
CA PRO A 133 4.77 -10.21 17.96
C PRO A 133 6.22 -10.17 17.44
N LYS A 134 6.71 -11.28 16.92
CA LYS A 134 8.05 -11.39 16.31
C LYS A 134 8.14 -10.57 15.02
N LEU A 135 7.13 -10.66 14.15
CA LEU A 135 7.08 -9.93 12.88
C LEU A 135 7.02 -8.42 13.11
N ALA A 136 6.17 -7.97 14.04
CA ALA A 136 6.06 -6.58 14.43
C ALA A 136 7.35 -6.04 15.04
N HIS A 137 8.04 -6.84 15.86
CA HIS A 137 9.36 -6.49 16.38
C HIS A 137 10.40 -6.29 15.27
N TYR A 138 10.41 -7.15 14.25
CA TYR A 138 11.33 -6.98 13.12
C TYR A 138 11.02 -5.72 12.31
N ALA A 139 9.75 -5.43 12.04
CA ALA A 139 9.35 -4.22 11.33
C ALA A 139 9.70 -2.94 12.11
N ASP A 140 9.48 -2.94 13.42
CA ASP A 140 9.88 -1.84 14.31
C ASP A 140 11.39 -1.62 14.27
N LYS A 141 12.16 -2.69 14.48
CA LYS A 141 13.63 -2.62 14.52
C LYS A 141 14.24 -2.19 13.18
N GLU A 142 13.63 -2.56 12.06
CA GLU A 142 14.07 -2.12 10.75
C GLU A 142 13.76 -0.65 10.51
N ALA A 143 12.52 -0.24 10.82
CA ALA A 143 12.06 1.11 10.49
C ALA A 143 12.59 2.18 11.43
N ASN A 144 12.70 1.88 12.73
CA ASN A 144 13.03 2.88 13.75
C ASN A 144 14.51 2.80 14.19
N PRO A 145 15.21 3.93 14.23
CA PRO A 145 14.78 5.29 13.90
C PRO A 145 15.08 5.72 12.45
N LEU A 146 15.39 4.80 11.53
CA LEU A 146 15.97 5.11 10.21
C LEU A 146 14.97 5.68 9.22
N TYR A 147 13.73 5.16 9.21
CA TYR A 147 12.75 5.55 8.20
C TYR A 147 12.00 6.82 8.60
N PRO A 148 11.88 7.80 7.69
CA PRO A 148 11.19 9.06 7.96
C PRO A 148 9.66 8.88 7.86
N VAL A 149 9.09 8.10 8.76
CA VAL A 149 7.67 7.78 8.80
C VAL A 149 6.84 8.99 9.28
N PRO A 150 5.62 9.20 8.73
CA PRO A 150 4.75 10.31 9.13
C PRO A 150 4.25 10.24 10.57
N VAL A 151 4.09 9.02 11.08
CA VAL A 151 3.68 8.72 12.46
C VAL A 151 4.58 7.61 12.96
N LEU A 152 5.26 7.85 14.09
CA LEU A 152 6.08 6.82 14.73
C LEU A 152 5.18 5.78 15.39
N MET A 153 5.48 4.52 15.15
CA MET A 153 4.81 3.36 15.75
C MET A 153 5.87 2.39 16.28
N ASN A 154 5.67 1.88 17.47
CA ASN A 154 6.46 0.80 18.03
C ASN A 154 5.90 -0.58 17.63
N ALA A 155 6.56 -1.67 18.04
CA ALA A 155 6.12 -3.03 17.70
C ALA A 155 4.65 -3.30 18.08
N ALA A 156 4.22 -2.91 19.28
CA ALA A 156 2.84 -3.15 19.74
C ALA A 156 1.80 -2.37 18.91
N GLU A 157 2.16 -1.19 18.41
CA GLU A 157 1.32 -0.39 17.51
C GLU A 157 1.31 -0.92 16.07
N LEU A 158 2.31 -1.73 15.70
CA LEU A 158 2.36 -2.39 14.39
C LEU A 158 1.63 -3.74 14.37
N GLU A 159 1.47 -4.45 15.51
CA GLU A 159 0.76 -5.74 15.58
C GLU A 159 -0.64 -5.71 14.97
N PRO A 160 -1.51 -4.70 15.22
CA PRO A 160 -2.85 -4.64 14.64
C PRO A 160 -2.89 -4.72 13.11
N PHE A 161 -1.83 -4.27 12.43
CA PHE A 161 -1.75 -4.39 10.97
C PHE A 161 -1.59 -5.84 10.52
N TYR A 162 -0.81 -6.65 11.23
CA TYR A 162 -0.65 -8.08 10.94
C TYR A 162 -1.92 -8.85 11.21
N TYR A 163 -2.66 -8.55 12.29
CA TYR A 163 -3.98 -9.14 12.55
C TYR A 163 -4.97 -8.83 11.43
N ARG A 164 -4.98 -7.61 10.91
CA ARG A 164 -5.83 -7.23 9.77
C ARG A 164 -5.42 -7.90 8.46
N LEU A 165 -4.15 -8.23 8.29
CA LEU A 165 -3.62 -8.92 7.11
C LEU A 165 -3.84 -10.43 7.18
N MET A 166 -3.94 -11.01 8.38
CA MET A 166 -4.12 -12.43 8.59
C MET A 166 -5.49 -12.88 8.08
N ASP A 167 -5.54 -14.05 7.46
CA ASP A 167 -6.81 -14.69 7.12
C ASP A 167 -7.43 -15.30 8.37
N THR A 168 -8.61 -14.81 8.76
CA THR A 168 -9.34 -15.32 9.92
C THR A 168 -10.30 -16.45 9.59
N GLY A 169 -10.38 -16.85 8.30
CA GLY A 169 -11.35 -17.85 7.83
C GLY A 169 -12.80 -17.33 7.80
N GLU A 170 -13.05 -16.08 8.21
CA GLU A 170 -14.34 -15.41 8.07
C GLU A 170 -14.39 -14.74 6.69
N ASN A 171 -15.33 -15.14 5.85
CA ASN A 171 -15.57 -14.48 4.58
C ASN A 171 -16.10 -13.05 4.84
N ASP A 172 -15.55 -12.07 4.13
CA ASP A 172 -16.03 -10.67 4.20
C ASP A 172 -17.52 -10.53 3.83
N GLU A 173 -18.11 -11.52 3.17
CA GLU A 173 -19.55 -11.63 2.89
C GLU A 173 -20.41 -11.73 4.17
N ASP A 174 -19.86 -12.30 5.25
CA ASP A 174 -20.61 -12.44 6.53
C ASP A 174 -20.71 -11.11 7.27
N LYS A 175 -19.78 -10.17 7.06
CA LYS A 175 -19.82 -8.83 7.70
C LYS A 175 -20.83 -7.90 7.04
N GLU A 176 -20.97 -7.92 5.72
CA GLU A 176 -21.98 -7.13 5.01
C GLU A 176 -23.43 -7.57 5.36
N VAL A 177 -23.61 -8.83 5.73
CA VAL A 177 -24.91 -9.35 6.16
C VAL A 177 -25.24 -8.91 7.59
N GLN A 178 -24.23 -8.78 8.45
CA GLN A 178 -24.42 -8.35 9.84
C GLN A 178 -24.72 -6.84 9.93
N GLU A 179 -24.00 -6.00 9.17
CA GLU A 179 -24.21 -4.55 9.12
C GLU A 179 -25.56 -4.13 8.49
N ARG A 180 -26.22 -5.02 7.75
CA ARG A 180 -27.56 -4.80 7.19
C ARG A 180 -28.69 -5.21 8.14
N ARG A 181 -28.35 -5.80 9.30
CA ARG A 181 -29.33 -6.32 10.28
C ARG A 181 -29.42 -5.45 11.55
N ASP A 182 -28.49 -4.53 11.74
CA ASP A 182 -28.50 -3.49 12.79
C ASP A 182 -28.94 -2.14 12.19
#